data_5b045f19c18ffad68cb4a6ec2383926a
#
_entry.id   5b045f19c18ffad68cb4a6ec2383926a
#
_cell.length_a   1.000
_cell.length_b   1.000
_cell.length_c   1.000
_cell.angle_alpha   90.00
_cell.angle_beta   90.00
_cell.angle_gamma   90.00
#
_symmetry.space_group_name_H-M   'P 1'
#
loop_
_entity.id
_entity.type
_entity.pdbx_description
1 polymer ?
#
loop_
_entity_poly.entity_id
_entity_poly.type
_entity_poly.pdbx_seq_one_letter_code
_entity_poly.pdbx_strand_id
1 'polypeptide(L)'
;MPRLRPKPNATPDDLAFGINPCAMALSAGLVRSLSYLEETKNRRVFDLVDRAREEGIAVQAVTGPRLDELTAFGVHQGILVRLKTIEPVDLAQVAREAATASLVLLLDRVTDPQNLGAVLRTAVAVGVDAVVLPPRRGVLLTPGVHRASSGISFVAPVATPQNLAMAIRTLKDAGYWIVAADAGEGSTSATEFDWPARTALIMGSEGEGVGQLLLRESDFHVALPMDPRVESLNVGVACGALSYLWRRRWPLAPRSD
;
A
#
# COMPACT_ATOMS: atom_id res chain seq x y z
N MET A 1 24.44 4.31 34.14
CA MET A 1 23.94 4.11 32.76
C MET A 1 22.63 3.34 32.83
N PRO A 2 21.50 3.89 32.39
CA PRO A 2 20.24 3.16 32.38
C PRO A 2 20.31 2.10 31.28
N ARG A 3 20.05 0.83 31.63
CA ARG A 3 19.91 -0.26 30.68
C ARG A 3 18.68 0.02 29.81
N LEU A 4 18.89 0.26 28.52
CA LEU A 4 17.83 0.28 27.51
C LEU A 4 17.06 -1.06 27.64
N ARG A 5 15.76 -0.99 27.95
CA ARG A 5 14.87 -2.14 27.84
C ARG A 5 14.90 -2.60 26.39
N PRO A 6 15.10 -3.90 26.11
CA PRO A 6 14.97 -4.40 24.75
C PRO A 6 13.56 -4.02 24.24
N LYS A 7 13.49 -3.47 23.03
CA LYS A 7 12.20 -3.28 22.35
C LYS A 7 11.51 -4.64 22.31
N PRO A 8 10.20 -4.73 22.62
CA PRO A 8 9.47 -5.97 22.44
C PRO A 8 9.73 -6.45 21.01
N ASN A 9 10.00 -7.75 20.85
CA ASN A 9 10.34 -8.38 19.58
C ASN A 9 9.40 -7.86 18.50
N ALA A 10 9.95 -7.14 17.52
CA ALA A 10 9.17 -6.70 16.38
C ALA A 10 8.62 -7.94 15.68
N THR A 11 7.36 -7.91 15.27
CA THR A 11 6.76 -8.98 14.46
C THR A 11 7.61 -9.14 13.19
N PRO A 12 8.09 -10.35 12.85
CA PRO A 12 8.84 -10.55 11.61
C PRO A 12 8.06 -10.08 10.39
N ASP A 13 8.74 -9.49 9.42
CA ASP A 13 8.09 -8.94 8.21
C ASP A 13 7.48 -10.02 7.31
N ASP A 14 7.89 -11.30 7.50
CA ASP A 14 7.35 -12.45 6.77
C ASP A 14 6.04 -13.02 7.39
N LEU A 15 5.38 -12.27 8.26
CA LEU A 15 4.12 -12.68 8.90
C LEU A 15 2.94 -11.83 8.46
N ALA A 16 1.79 -12.51 8.33
CA ALA A 16 0.49 -11.85 8.34
C ALA A 16 -0.45 -12.56 9.30
N PHE A 17 -1.30 -11.80 9.97
CA PHE A 17 -2.25 -12.34 10.94
C PHE A 17 -3.58 -11.59 10.92
N GLY A 18 -4.62 -12.27 11.40
CA GLY A 18 -6.02 -11.87 11.27
C GLY A 18 -6.68 -12.49 10.04
N ILE A 19 -7.98 -12.69 10.12
CA ILE A 19 -8.74 -13.48 9.14
C ILE A 19 -8.61 -12.91 7.73
N ASN A 20 -8.82 -11.60 7.54
CA ASN A 20 -8.80 -11.00 6.20
C ASN A 20 -7.39 -11.02 5.56
N PRO A 21 -6.30 -10.60 6.26
CA PRO A 21 -4.96 -10.72 5.70
C PRO A 21 -4.59 -12.18 5.35
N CYS A 22 -4.90 -13.14 6.21
CA CYS A 22 -4.61 -14.54 5.93
C CYS A 22 -5.38 -15.07 4.72
N ALA A 23 -6.67 -14.71 4.59
CA ALA A 23 -7.49 -15.08 3.44
C ALA A 23 -6.93 -14.51 2.13
N MET A 24 -6.54 -13.24 2.13
CA MET A 24 -5.94 -12.60 0.95
C MET A 24 -4.57 -13.19 0.60
N ALA A 25 -3.72 -13.48 1.60
CA ALA A 25 -2.43 -14.13 1.36
C ALA A 25 -2.59 -15.53 0.74
N LEU A 26 -3.57 -16.32 1.21
CA LEU A 26 -3.93 -17.62 0.59
C LEU A 26 -4.39 -17.42 -0.85
N SER A 27 -5.32 -16.49 -1.09
CA SER A 27 -5.84 -16.23 -2.44
C SER A 27 -4.76 -15.76 -3.42
N ALA A 28 -3.73 -15.06 -2.91
CA ALA A 28 -2.57 -14.63 -3.70
C ALA A 28 -1.48 -15.73 -3.86
N GLY A 29 -1.66 -16.93 -3.27
CA GLY A 29 -0.66 -18.02 -3.32
C GLY A 29 0.63 -17.71 -2.54
N LEU A 30 0.60 -16.74 -1.62
CA LEU A 30 1.76 -16.23 -0.90
C LEU A 30 2.02 -16.92 0.44
N VAL A 31 1.25 -17.94 0.81
CA VAL A 31 1.40 -18.63 2.09
C VAL A 31 2.44 -19.75 2.00
N ARG A 32 3.40 -19.75 2.94
CA ARG A 32 4.37 -20.84 3.16
C ARG A 32 3.85 -21.83 4.19
N SER A 33 3.29 -21.33 5.29
CA SER A 33 2.70 -22.13 6.36
C SER A 33 1.63 -21.35 7.09
N LEU A 34 0.69 -22.06 7.72
CA LEU A 34 -0.42 -21.48 8.48
C LEU A 34 -0.41 -22.04 9.91
N SER A 35 -0.56 -21.15 10.90
CA SER A 35 -0.80 -21.52 12.28
C SER A 35 -2.14 -20.97 12.75
N TYR A 36 -2.88 -21.78 13.50
CA TYR A 36 -4.18 -21.39 14.03
C TYR A 36 -4.35 -21.79 15.48
N LEU A 37 -5.23 -21.08 16.20
CA LEU A 37 -5.54 -21.34 17.59
C LEU A 37 -6.25 -22.70 17.73
N GLU A 38 -5.66 -23.64 18.49
CA GLU A 38 -6.19 -25.01 18.65
C GLU A 38 -7.61 -25.06 19.23
N GLU A 39 -7.98 -24.14 20.12
CA GLU A 39 -9.29 -24.04 20.75
C GLU A 39 -10.27 -23.12 19.97
N THR A 40 -9.93 -22.69 18.75
CA THR A 40 -10.80 -21.79 17.99
C THR A 40 -12.17 -22.43 17.71
N LYS A 41 -13.22 -21.60 17.81
CA LYS A 41 -14.57 -21.98 17.37
C LYS A 41 -15.01 -21.15 16.14
N ASN A 42 -14.10 -20.36 15.60
CA ASN A 42 -14.40 -19.47 14.49
C ASN A 42 -14.41 -20.23 13.16
N ARG A 43 -15.61 -20.37 12.57
CA ARG A 43 -15.81 -21.09 11.31
C ARG A 43 -14.93 -20.54 10.17
N ARG A 44 -14.75 -19.21 10.07
CA ARG A 44 -13.89 -18.60 9.05
C ARG A 44 -12.43 -19.02 9.18
N VAL A 45 -11.95 -19.32 10.40
CA VAL A 45 -10.60 -19.83 10.61
C VAL A 45 -10.51 -21.27 10.08
N PHE A 46 -11.52 -22.10 10.38
CA PHE A 46 -11.56 -23.49 9.86
C PHE A 46 -11.63 -23.51 8.34
N ASP A 47 -12.46 -22.67 7.71
CA ASP A 47 -12.56 -22.59 6.24
C ASP A 47 -11.18 -22.27 5.61
N LEU A 48 -10.38 -21.39 6.24
CA LEU A 48 -9.02 -21.06 5.78
C LEU A 48 -8.02 -22.19 6.05
N VAL A 49 -8.16 -22.90 7.16
CA VAL A 49 -7.35 -24.07 7.51
C VAL A 49 -7.58 -25.20 6.50
N ASP A 50 -8.82 -25.49 6.18
CA ASP A 50 -9.16 -26.56 5.25
C ASP A 50 -8.68 -26.22 3.84
N ARG A 51 -8.88 -24.99 3.38
CA ARG A 51 -8.33 -24.51 2.12
C ARG A 51 -6.80 -24.63 2.07
N ALA A 52 -6.11 -24.23 3.14
CA ALA A 52 -4.64 -24.34 3.20
C ALA A 52 -4.18 -25.81 3.10
N ARG A 53 -4.91 -26.76 3.71
CA ARG A 53 -4.64 -28.21 3.61
C ARG A 53 -4.85 -28.73 2.20
N GLU A 54 -5.95 -28.34 1.54
CA GLU A 54 -6.26 -28.69 0.16
C GLU A 54 -5.19 -28.18 -0.81
N GLU A 55 -4.62 -27.01 -0.55
CA GLU A 55 -3.51 -26.42 -1.32
C GLU A 55 -2.14 -27.02 -0.94
N GLY A 56 -2.07 -28.01 -0.03
CA GLY A 56 -0.83 -28.68 0.40
C GLY A 56 0.08 -27.79 1.29
N ILE A 57 -0.47 -26.74 1.88
CA ILE A 57 0.26 -25.83 2.77
C ILE A 57 0.40 -26.48 4.15
N ALA A 58 1.59 -26.37 4.77
CA ALA A 58 1.83 -26.86 6.11
C ALA A 58 0.96 -26.11 7.13
N VAL A 59 0.12 -26.84 7.87
CA VAL A 59 -0.83 -26.29 8.86
C VAL A 59 -0.50 -26.82 10.26
N GLN A 60 -0.47 -25.93 11.26
CA GLN A 60 -0.19 -26.26 12.65
C GLN A 60 -1.21 -25.62 13.59
N ALA A 61 -1.79 -26.43 14.50
CA ALA A 61 -2.51 -25.91 15.64
C ALA A 61 -1.52 -25.46 16.72
N VAL A 62 -1.78 -24.32 17.36
CA VAL A 62 -0.93 -23.73 18.39
C VAL A 62 -1.77 -23.15 19.52
N THR A 63 -1.17 -23.02 20.71
CA THR A 63 -1.82 -22.41 21.88
C THR A 63 -1.97 -20.89 21.73
N GLY A 64 -2.91 -20.29 22.47
CA GLY A 64 -3.12 -18.83 22.49
C GLY A 64 -1.85 -18.04 22.82
N PRO A 65 -1.15 -18.37 23.96
CA PRO A 65 0.11 -17.71 24.31
C PRO A 65 1.18 -17.76 23.20
N ARG A 66 1.21 -18.85 22.41
CA ARG A 66 2.15 -18.97 21.29
C ARG A 66 1.78 -18.05 20.12
N LEU A 67 0.50 -17.89 19.81
CA LEU A 67 0.04 -16.90 18.80
C LEU A 67 0.32 -15.47 19.25
N ASP A 68 0.05 -15.16 20.53
CA ASP A 68 0.35 -13.84 21.10
C ASP A 68 1.82 -13.50 20.98
N GLU A 69 2.70 -14.44 21.33
CA GLU A 69 4.16 -14.25 21.18
C GLU A 69 4.57 -14.01 19.72
N LEU A 70 4.09 -14.84 18.79
CA LEU A 70 4.43 -14.76 17.37
C LEU A 70 3.95 -13.46 16.72
N THR A 71 2.82 -12.90 17.19
CA THR A 71 2.24 -11.67 16.66
C THR A 71 2.63 -10.42 17.45
N ALA A 72 3.56 -10.55 18.42
CA ALA A 72 3.91 -9.50 19.37
C ALA A 72 2.65 -8.88 20.02
N PHE A 73 1.74 -9.75 20.49
CA PHE A 73 0.45 -9.40 21.08
C PHE A 73 -0.49 -8.59 20.16
N GLY A 74 -0.31 -8.72 18.87
CA GLY A 74 -1.22 -8.15 17.87
C GLY A 74 -2.57 -8.89 17.83
N VAL A 75 -3.59 -8.21 17.30
CA VAL A 75 -4.96 -8.78 17.16
C VAL A 75 -4.97 -9.83 16.05
N HIS A 76 -4.63 -11.08 16.36
CA HIS A 76 -4.45 -12.18 15.40
C HIS A 76 -5.74 -12.93 15.06
N GLN A 77 -6.83 -12.73 15.78
CA GLN A 77 -8.13 -13.39 15.54
C GLN A 77 -8.05 -14.93 15.43
N GLY A 78 -7.08 -15.55 16.09
CA GLY A 78 -6.88 -16.98 16.10
C GLY A 78 -6.16 -17.57 14.87
N ILE A 79 -5.54 -16.76 14.01
CA ILE A 79 -4.85 -17.23 12.81
C ILE A 79 -3.68 -16.33 12.41
N LEU A 80 -2.61 -16.98 11.96
CA LEU A 80 -1.47 -16.31 11.34
C LEU A 80 -0.91 -17.16 10.20
N VAL A 81 -0.27 -16.52 9.22
CA VAL A 81 0.47 -17.19 8.15
C VAL A 81 1.90 -16.67 8.06
N ARG A 82 2.83 -17.56 7.67
CA ARG A 82 4.15 -17.16 7.18
C ARG A 82 4.08 -16.99 5.68
N LEU A 83 4.64 -15.89 5.20
CA LEU A 83 4.60 -15.51 3.81
C LEU A 83 5.79 -16.07 3.03
N LYS A 84 5.58 -16.29 1.75
CA LYS A 84 6.64 -16.35 0.74
C LYS A 84 7.16 -14.93 0.50
N THR A 85 8.31 -14.79 -0.13
CA THR A 85 8.82 -13.48 -0.55
C THR A 85 7.83 -12.83 -1.50
N ILE A 86 7.54 -11.54 -1.25
CA ILE A 86 6.72 -10.70 -2.13
C ILE A 86 7.69 -9.90 -2.98
N GLU A 87 7.74 -10.22 -4.27
CA GLU A 87 8.63 -9.51 -5.20
C GLU A 87 7.99 -8.18 -5.64
N PRO A 88 8.73 -7.06 -5.57
CA PRO A 88 8.26 -5.80 -6.12
C PRO A 88 8.08 -5.89 -7.64
N VAL A 89 7.13 -5.11 -8.19
CA VAL A 89 7.01 -4.99 -9.64
C VAL A 89 8.15 -4.14 -10.22
N ASP A 90 8.57 -4.45 -11.44
CA ASP A 90 9.52 -3.60 -12.18
C ASP A 90 8.80 -2.36 -12.72
N LEU A 91 9.09 -1.20 -12.12
CA LEU A 91 8.48 0.07 -12.51
C LEU A 91 8.71 0.41 -13.99
N ALA A 92 9.88 0.11 -14.53
CA ALA A 92 10.19 0.40 -15.93
C ALA A 92 9.37 -0.50 -16.88
N GLN A 93 9.16 -1.75 -16.51
CA GLN A 93 8.29 -2.66 -17.25
C GLN A 93 6.83 -2.18 -17.19
N VAL A 94 6.31 -1.91 -15.99
CA VAL A 94 4.94 -1.39 -15.81
C VAL A 94 4.73 -0.13 -16.65
N ALA A 95 5.67 0.83 -16.62
CA ALA A 95 5.55 2.07 -17.36
C ALA A 95 5.57 1.88 -18.89
N ARG A 96 6.35 0.91 -19.40
CA ARG A 96 6.40 0.61 -20.85
C ARG A 96 5.15 -0.12 -21.34
N GLU A 97 4.62 -1.05 -20.54
CA GLU A 97 3.48 -1.90 -20.89
C GLU A 97 2.13 -1.24 -20.57
N ALA A 98 2.16 -0.08 -19.93
CA ALA A 98 0.95 0.63 -19.51
C ALA A 98 0.04 0.95 -20.70
N ALA A 99 -1.27 0.85 -20.44
CA ALA A 99 -2.31 1.28 -21.37
C ALA A 99 -2.21 2.79 -21.68
N THR A 100 -3.06 3.26 -22.60
CA THR A 100 -3.13 4.70 -22.96
C THR A 100 -3.34 5.59 -21.74
N ALA A 101 -4.23 5.19 -20.83
CA ALA A 101 -4.43 5.86 -19.54
C ALA A 101 -3.83 5.01 -18.43
N SER A 102 -2.92 5.60 -17.66
CA SER A 102 -2.16 4.93 -16.61
C SER A 102 -1.91 5.89 -15.44
N LEU A 103 -2.14 5.40 -14.23
CA LEU A 103 -1.88 6.12 -12.99
C LEU A 103 -0.84 5.37 -12.15
N VAL A 104 0.23 6.07 -11.79
CA VAL A 104 1.24 5.60 -10.85
C VAL A 104 1.24 6.51 -9.62
N LEU A 105 1.23 5.95 -8.41
CA LEU A 105 1.35 6.70 -7.16
C LEU A 105 2.80 6.66 -6.66
N LEU A 106 3.36 7.81 -6.31
CA LEU A 106 4.66 7.92 -5.65
C LEU A 106 4.44 8.45 -4.23
N LEU A 107 4.90 7.70 -3.22
CA LEU A 107 4.68 8.07 -1.81
C LEU A 107 5.98 8.61 -1.21
N ASP A 108 5.98 9.92 -0.90
CA ASP A 108 7.12 10.58 -0.25
C ASP A 108 6.93 10.63 1.26
N ARG A 109 7.76 9.91 2.00
CA ARG A 109 7.80 9.91 3.48
C ARG A 109 6.49 9.51 4.17
N VAL A 110 5.65 8.70 3.51
CA VAL A 110 4.50 8.07 4.16
C VAL A 110 5.01 6.93 5.04
N THR A 111 5.04 7.14 6.35
CA THR A 111 5.66 6.22 7.32
C THR A 111 4.67 5.47 8.21
N ASP A 112 3.43 5.94 8.30
CA ASP A 112 2.39 5.28 9.10
C ASP A 112 1.78 4.10 8.36
N PRO A 113 1.78 2.88 8.95
CA PRO A 113 1.16 1.69 8.36
C PRO A 113 -0.34 1.83 8.06
N GLN A 114 -1.08 2.61 8.85
CA GLN A 114 -2.51 2.83 8.61
C GLN A 114 -2.73 3.64 7.34
N ASN A 115 -1.94 4.70 7.16
CA ASN A 115 -1.98 5.53 5.96
C ASN A 115 -1.57 4.74 4.72
N LEU A 116 -0.47 4.00 4.77
CA LEU A 116 -0.06 3.16 3.65
C LEU A 116 -1.12 2.10 3.33
N GLY A 117 -1.68 1.46 4.34
CA GLY A 117 -2.76 0.48 4.14
C GLY A 117 -3.99 1.07 3.44
N ALA A 118 -4.39 2.29 3.82
CA ALA A 118 -5.49 3.02 3.17
C ALA A 118 -5.16 3.38 1.71
N VAL A 119 -3.95 3.89 1.46
CA VAL A 119 -3.48 4.19 0.10
C VAL A 119 -3.47 2.94 -0.78
N LEU A 120 -2.93 1.82 -0.32
CA LEU A 120 -2.90 0.57 -1.10
C LEU A 120 -4.30 0.05 -1.43
N ARG A 121 -5.26 0.15 -0.49
CA ARG A 121 -6.66 -0.20 -0.77
C ARG A 121 -7.26 0.68 -1.86
N THR A 122 -7.05 1.99 -1.76
CA THR A 122 -7.50 2.95 -2.76
C THR A 122 -6.84 2.69 -4.11
N ALA A 123 -5.53 2.47 -4.14
CA ALA A 123 -4.77 2.19 -5.36
C ALA A 123 -5.35 1.01 -6.13
N VAL A 124 -5.59 -0.11 -5.45
CA VAL A 124 -6.20 -1.30 -6.08
C VAL A 124 -7.64 -1.03 -6.51
N ALA A 125 -8.45 -0.34 -5.69
CA ALA A 125 -9.83 -0.01 -6.02
C ALA A 125 -9.95 0.91 -7.24
N VAL A 126 -9.03 1.87 -7.39
CA VAL A 126 -8.97 2.79 -8.53
C VAL A 126 -8.33 2.14 -9.76
N GLY A 127 -7.62 1.03 -9.61
CA GLY A 127 -6.86 0.38 -10.69
C GLY A 127 -5.59 1.16 -11.04
N VAL A 128 -4.80 1.49 -10.03
CA VAL A 128 -3.46 2.09 -10.18
C VAL A 128 -2.49 1.04 -10.70
N ASP A 129 -1.63 1.40 -11.64
CA ASP A 129 -0.69 0.46 -12.28
C ASP A 129 0.55 0.18 -11.43
N ALA A 130 0.98 1.14 -10.60
CA ALA A 130 2.02 0.92 -9.59
C ALA A 130 1.89 1.89 -8.41
N VAL A 131 2.30 1.41 -7.22
CA VAL A 131 2.54 2.24 -6.02
C VAL A 131 4.03 2.20 -5.71
N VAL A 132 4.69 3.34 -5.81
CA VAL A 132 6.13 3.48 -5.63
C VAL A 132 6.44 3.80 -4.18
N LEU A 133 7.14 2.89 -3.51
CA LEU A 133 7.60 3.01 -2.12
C LEU A 133 9.13 3.04 -2.09
N PRO A 134 9.78 4.16 -1.72
CA PRO A 134 11.23 4.18 -1.59
C PRO A 134 11.66 3.34 -0.38
N PRO A 135 12.72 2.51 -0.48
CA PRO A 135 13.17 1.62 0.60
C PRO A 135 13.73 2.39 1.81
N ARG A 136 14.11 3.64 1.60
CA ARG A 136 14.59 4.55 2.65
C ARG A 136 13.56 5.66 2.82
N ARG A 137 13.05 5.88 4.02
CA ARG A 137 12.05 6.92 4.40
C ARG A 137 10.58 6.56 4.17
N GLY A 138 10.25 5.27 3.97
CA GLY A 138 8.87 4.80 3.87
C GLY A 138 8.63 3.58 4.75
N VAL A 139 7.37 3.24 4.99
CA VAL A 139 6.97 1.98 5.62
C VAL A 139 7.06 0.87 4.59
N LEU A 140 7.73 -0.22 4.93
CA LEU A 140 7.71 -1.46 4.15
C LEU A 140 6.36 -2.18 4.33
N LEU A 141 6.12 -3.22 3.54
CA LEU A 141 4.93 -4.08 3.66
C LEU A 141 5.01 -4.94 4.93
N THR A 142 4.84 -4.31 6.09
CA THR A 142 4.86 -4.94 7.41
C THR A 142 3.53 -5.61 7.75
N PRO A 143 3.46 -6.49 8.77
CA PRO A 143 2.20 -7.03 9.26
C PRO A 143 1.15 -5.96 9.63
N GLY A 144 1.61 -4.79 10.07
CA GLY A 144 0.75 -3.62 10.32
C GLY A 144 0.07 -3.12 9.06
N VAL A 145 0.80 -3.02 7.95
CA VAL A 145 0.27 -2.63 6.63
C VAL A 145 -0.67 -3.70 6.07
N HIS A 146 -0.30 -4.99 6.17
CA HIS A 146 -1.17 -6.09 5.74
C HIS A 146 -2.52 -6.05 6.46
N ARG A 147 -2.52 -5.75 7.75
CA ARG A 147 -3.73 -5.61 8.53
C ARG A 147 -4.52 -4.36 8.18
N ALA A 148 -3.88 -3.19 8.09
CA ALA A 148 -4.52 -1.92 7.76
C ALA A 148 -5.15 -1.94 6.38
N SER A 149 -4.50 -2.58 5.40
CA SER A 149 -5.06 -2.79 4.07
C SER A 149 -6.10 -3.92 3.98
N SER A 150 -6.39 -4.65 5.09
CA SER A 150 -7.20 -5.89 5.08
C SER A 150 -6.67 -6.95 4.12
N GLY A 151 -5.33 -7.00 3.91
CA GLY A 151 -4.65 -7.93 3.02
C GLY A 151 -4.54 -7.47 1.56
N ILE A 152 -5.14 -6.36 1.16
CA ILE A 152 -5.04 -5.84 -0.22
C ILE A 152 -3.59 -5.56 -0.63
N SER A 153 -2.70 -5.28 0.32
CA SER A 153 -1.26 -5.15 0.10
C SER A 153 -0.58 -6.36 -0.58
N PHE A 154 -1.21 -7.54 -0.55
CA PHE A 154 -0.70 -8.75 -1.23
C PHE A 154 -0.95 -8.76 -2.73
N VAL A 155 -1.87 -7.95 -3.21
CA VAL A 155 -2.22 -7.85 -4.64
C VAL A 155 -1.95 -6.45 -5.20
N ALA A 156 -1.53 -5.51 -4.36
CA ALA A 156 -1.16 -4.17 -4.80
C ALA A 156 0.17 -4.21 -5.58
N PRO A 157 0.26 -3.59 -6.76
CA PRO A 157 1.46 -3.56 -7.57
C PRO A 157 2.49 -2.57 -6.97
N VAL A 158 3.30 -3.04 -6.02
CA VAL A 158 4.28 -2.21 -5.31
C VAL A 158 5.63 -2.27 -6.00
N ALA A 159 6.18 -1.11 -6.36
CA ALA A 159 7.54 -0.94 -6.88
C ALA A 159 8.44 -0.28 -5.83
N THR A 160 9.70 -0.73 -5.71
CA THR A 160 10.66 -0.25 -4.70
C THR A 160 11.96 0.22 -5.35
N PRO A 161 11.96 1.31 -6.15
CA PRO A 161 13.16 1.86 -6.76
C PRO A 161 14.09 2.43 -5.68
N GLN A 162 15.37 2.63 -6.00
CA GLN A 162 16.36 3.15 -5.04
C GLN A 162 15.95 4.48 -4.39
N ASN A 163 15.28 5.36 -5.14
CA ASN A 163 14.71 6.62 -4.66
C ASN A 163 13.64 7.15 -5.62
N LEU A 164 12.85 8.13 -5.17
CA LEU A 164 11.77 8.71 -5.97
C LEU A 164 12.26 9.52 -7.17
N ALA A 165 13.43 10.16 -7.11
CA ALA A 165 13.97 10.91 -8.25
C ALA A 165 14.29 9.97 -9.43
N MET A 166 14.82 8.75 -9.15
CA MET A 166 14.98 7.73 -10.20
C MET A 166 13.64 7.27 -10.76
N ALA A 167 12.65 7.05 -9.90
CA ALA A 167 11.30 6.68 -10.34
C ALA A 167 10.71 7.75 -11.26
N ILE A 168 10.83 9.02 -10.90
CA ILE A 168 10.37 10.16 -11.72
C ILE A 168 11.02 10.13 -13.10
N ARG A 169 12.34 9.95 -13.18
CA ARG A 169 13.06 9.88 -14.48
C ARG A 169 12.53 8.72 -15.33
N THR A 170 12.43 7.52 -14.74
CA THR A 170 11.90 6.33 -15.44
C THR A 170 10.50 6.59 -15.99
N LEU A 171 9.63 7.27 -15.23
CA LEU A 171 8.27 7.58 -15.63
C LEU A 171 8.23 8.67 -16.70
N LYS A 172 9.04 9.73 -16.57
CA LYS A 172 9.18 10.78 -17.62
C LYS A 172 9.64 10.19 -18.94
N ASP A 173 10.65 9.31 -18.93
CA ASP A 173 11.16 8.62 -20.11
C ASP A 173 10.08 7.74 -20.79
N ALA A 174 9.09 7.28 -20.01
CA ALA A 174 7.94 6.54 -20.50
C ALA A 174 6.71 7.43 -20.84
N GLY A 175 6.86 8.75 -20.83
CA GLY A 175 5.83 9.71 -21.22
C GLY A 175 4.78 10.02 -20.15
N TYR A 176 5.11 9.83 -18.88
CA TYR A 176 4.26 10.26 -17.77
C TYR A 176 4.49 11.72 -17.41
N TRP A 177 3.40 12.41 -17.10
CA TRP A 177 3.42 13.71 -16.45
C TRP A 177 3.47 13.54 -14.93
N ILE A 178 4.37 14.27 -14.30
CA ILE A 178 4.56 14.24 -12.85
C ILE A 178 3.71 15.31 -12.20
N VAL A 179 2.76 14.87 -11.38
CA VAL A 179 1.79 15.73 -10.69
C VAL A 179 2.02 15.63 -9.20
N ALA A 180 2.36 16.73 -8.54
CA ALA A 180 2.50 16.75 -7.08
C ALA A 180 1.19 17.19 -6.41
N ALA A 181 0.77 16.45 -5.38
CA ALA A 181 -0.28 16.90 -4.47
C ALA A 181 0.33 17.94 -3.51
N ASP A 182 0.08 19.21 -3.78
CA ASP A 182 0.65 20.34 -3.05
C ASP A 182 -0.37 21.46 -2.96
N ALA A 183 -0.57 22.03 -1.75
CA ALA A 183 -1.49 23.12 -1.50
C ALA A 183 -0.78 24.50 -1.50
N GLY A 184 0.46 24.55 -1.98
CA GLY A 184 1.25 25.78 -2.07
C GLY A 184 0.69 26.80 -3.07
N GLU A 185 1.25 28.00 -3.02
CA GLU A 185 0.90 29.09 -3.94
C GLU A 185 1.18 28.68 -5.40
N GLY A 186 0.23 28.93 -6.30
CA GLY A 186 0.33 28.58 -7.71
C GLY A 186 -0.16 27.17 -8.05
N SER A 187 -0.64 26.37 -7.08
CA SER A 187 -1.25 25.08 -7.36
C SER A 187 -2.62 25.22 -8.03
N THR A 188 -2.88 24.37 -9.01
CA THR A 188 -4.17 24.30 -9.71
C THR A 188 -5.18 23.52 -8.88
N SER A 189 -6.45 23.95 -8.85
CA SER A 189 -7.53 23.16 -8.26
C SER A 189 -7.64 21.80 -8.92
N ALA A 190 -7.54 20.72 -8.15
CA ALA A 190 -7.60 19.35 -8.65
C ALA A 190 -8.93 19.01 -9.34
N THR A 191 -10.01 19.75 -9.03
CA THR A 191 -11.33 19.61 -9.66
C THR A 191 -11.42 20.24 -11.05
N GLU A 192 -10.55 21.20 -11.35
CA GLU A 192 -10.48 21.93 -12.61
C GLU A 192 -9.29 21.49 -13.48
N PHE A 193 -8.36 20.74 -12.89
CA PHE A 193 -7.15 20.27 -13.56
C PHE A 193 -7.49 19.28 -14.68
N ASP A 194 -6.96 19.51 -15.87
CA ASP A 194 -7.08 18.58 -17.00
C ASP A 194 -6.06 17.45 -16.86
N TRP A 195 -6.47 16.40 -16.18
CA TRP A 195 -5.63 15.27 -15.81
C TRP A 195 -5.05 14.56 -17.04
N PRO A 196 -3.71 14.50 -17.18
CA PRO A 196 -3.07 13.75 -18.27
C PRO A 196 -3.41 12.26 -18.21
N ALA A 197 -3.45 11.61 -19.37
CA ALA A 197 -3.73 10.17 -19.43
C ALA A 197 -2.68 9.34 -18.70
N ARG A 198 -1.39 9.63 -18.88
CA ARG A 198 -0.29 9.03 -18.13
C ARG A 198 0.14 9.99 -17.03
N THR A 199 -0.29 9.68 -15.81
CA THR A 199 -0.05 10.51 -14.63
C THR A 199 0.74 9.75 -13.57
N ALA A 200 1.81 10.36 -13.09
CA ALA A 200 2.53 9.95 -11.89
C ALA A 200 2.22 10.95 -10.77
N LEU A 201 1.36 10.54 -9.82
CA LEU A 201 0.87 11.40 -8.75
C LEU A 201 1.75 11.22 -7.50
N ILE A 202 2.40 12.30 -7.05
CA ILE A 202 3.21 12.32 -5.84
C ILE A 202 2.35 12.73 -4.65
N MET A 203 2.31 11.87 -3.64
CA MET A 203 1.67 12.12 -2.35
C MET A 203 2.74 12.30 -1.29
N GLY A 204 2.70 13.42 -0.58
CA GLY A 204 3.61 13.73 0.53
C GLY A 204 3.13 13.19 1.87
N SER A 205 3.99 13.31 2.89
CA SER A 205 3.63 13.01 4.27
C SER A 205 2.68 14.04 4.87
N GLU A 206 1.94 13.63 5.92
CA GLU A 206 1.14 14.56 6.71
C GLU A 206 2.05 15.61 7.38
N GLY A 207 1.68 16.88 7.29
CA GLY A 207 2.39 18.01 7.87
C GLY A 207 3.53 18.58 7.01
N GLU A 208 4.44 17.75 6.46
CA GLU A 208 5.55 18.25 5.63
C GLU A 208 5.24 18.29 4.13
N GLY A 209 4.17 17.64 3.71
CA GLY A 209 3.79 17.55 2.28
C GLY A 209 4.84 16.85 1.42
N VAL A 210 4.89 17.20 0.14
CA VAL A 210 5.88 16.70 -0.83
C VAL A 210 7.20 17.44 -0.66
N GLY A 211 8.31 16.72 -0.69
CA GLY A 211 9.66 17.30 -0.53
C GLY A 211 10.03 18.24 -1.68
N GLN A 212 10.76 19.32 -1.35
CA GLN A 212 11.13 20.41 -2.27
C GLN A 212 11.82 19.92 -3.57
N LEU A 213 12.63 18.87 -3.48
CA LEU A 213 13.28 18.31 -4.66
C LEU A 213 12.23 17.71 -5.63
N LEU A 214 11.25 16.98 -5.08
CA LEU A 214 10.21 16.33 -5.89
C LEU A 214 9.23 17.37 -6.46
N LEU A 215 8.92 18.44 -5.71
CA LEU A 215 8.13 19.57 -6.23
C LEU A 215 8.81 20.19 -7.45
N ARG A 216 10.12 20.44 -7.40
CA ARG A 216 10.88 20.99 -8.53
C ARG A 216 10.96 20.05 -9.74
N GLU A 217 10.91 18.76 -9.52
CA GLU A 217 10.89 17.74 -10.59
C GLU A 217 9.48 17.50 -11.15
N SER A 218 8.43 18.04 -10.50
CA SER A 218 7.04 17.90 -10.92
C SER A 218 6.71 18.86 -12.07
N ASP A 219 5.90 18.39 -12.99
CA ASP A 219 5.43 19.18 -14.14
C ASP A 219 4.20 20.04 -13.75
N PHE A 220 3.40 19.55 -12.77
CA PHE A 220 2.20 20.23 -12.28
C PHE A 220 2.07 20.07 -10.77
N HIS A 221 1.47 21.08 -10.14
CA HIS A 221 1.06 21.05 -8.73
C HIS A 221 -0.46 21.17 -8.66
N VAL A 222 -1.09 20.29 -7.89
CA VAL A 222 -2.56 20.26 -7.74
C VAL A 222 -2.96 20.26 -6.27
N ALA A 223 -3.99 21.03 -5.95
CA ALA A 223 -4.56 21.12 -4.61
C ALA A 223 -6.03 20.66 -4.61
N LEU A 224 -6.43 19.92 -3.59
CA LEU A 224 -7.85 19.72 -3.31
C LEU A 224 -8.42 21.00 -2.71
N PRO A 225 -9.55 21.53 -3.24
CA PRO A 225 -10.23 22.65 -2.59
C PRO A 225 -10.64 22.28 -1.16
N MET A 226 -10.27 23.10 -0.19
CA MET A 226 -10.56 22.88 1.22
C MET A 226 -11.07 24.16 1.88
N ASP A 227 -11.84 23.99 2.96
CA ASP A 227 -12.19 25.09 3.84
C ASP A 227 -10.90 25.69 4.47
N PRO A 228 -10.71 27.02 4.50
CA PRO A 228 -9.48 27.63 5.01
C PRO A 228 -9.14 27.29 6.47
N ARG A 229 -10.08 26.76 7.23
CA ARG A 229 -9.86 26.28 8.61
C ARG A 229 -9.14 24.93 8.68
N VAL A 230 -8.98 24.23 7.54
CA VAL A 230 -8.35 22.92 7.44
C VAL A 230 -7.03 23.09 6.68
N GLU A 231 -5.92 22.80 7.34
CA GLU A 231 -4.58 22.95 6.75
C GLU A 231 -4.22 21.80 5.81
N SER A 232 -4.66 20.58 6.13
CA SER A 232 -4.37 19.39 5.34
C SER A 232 -5.40 18.29 5.56
N LEU A 233 -5.46 17.34 4.63
CA LEU A 233 -6.20 16.08 4.78
C LEU A 233 -5.25 14.93 5.11
N ASN A 234 -5.78 13.90 5.76
CA ASN A 234 -5.09 12.62 5.85
C ASN A 234 -4.66 12.15 4.46
N VAL A 235 -3.42 11.64 4.33
CA VAL A 235 -2.83 11.29 3.04
C VAL A 235 -3.64 10.21 2.29
N GLY A 236 -4.22 9.25 3.01
CA GLY A 236 -5.08 8.22 2.40
C GLY A 236 -6.36 8.80 1.82
N VAL A 237 -6.96 9.80 2.51
CA VAL A 237 -8.15 10.53 2.04
C VAL A 237 -7.80 11.38 0.83
N ALA A 238 -6.73 12.16 0.89
CA ALA A 238 -6.28 12.99 -0.22
C ALA A 238 -5.93 12.14 -1.46
N CYS A 239 -5.19 11.04 -1.26
CA CYS A 239 -4.87 10.09 -2.31
C CYS A 239 -6.14 9.53 -2.97
N GLY A 240 -7.14 9.16 -2.18
CA GLY A 240 -8.43 8.69 -2.68
C GLY A 240 -9.12 9.74 -3.56
N ALA A 241 -9.27 10.95 -3.04
CA ALA A 241 -9.93 12.03 -3.75
C ALA A 241 -9.24 12.35 -5.10
N LEU A 242 -7.91 12.54 -5.09
CA LEU A 242 -7.14 12.84 -6.30
C LEU A 242 -7.16 11.71 -7.32
N SER A 243 -7.00 10.47 -6.87
CA SER A 243 -7.03 9.30 -7.75
C SER A 243 -8.39 9.10 -8.41
N TYR A 244 -9.49 9.37 -7.69
CA TYR A 244 -10.84 9.31 -8.27
C TYR A 244 -11.14 10.48 -9.20
N LEU A 245 -10.59 11.69 -8.99
CA LEU A 245 -10.65 12.79 -9.94
C LEU A 245 -9.95 12.42 -11.26
N TRP A 246 -8.75 11.82 -11.18
CA TRP A 246 -8.08 11.28 -12.36
C TRP A 246 -8.93 10.19 -13.02
N ARG A 247 -9.47 9.22 -12.26
CA ARG A 247 -10.28 8.11 -12.77
C ARG A 247 -11.60 8.56 -13.40
N ARG A 248 -12.18 9.65 -12.93
CA ARG A 248 -13.36 10.27 -13.55
C ARG A 248 -13.05 10.71 -14.99
N ARG A 249 -11.85 11.23 -15.25
CA ARG A 249 -11.40 11.62 -16.60
C ARG A 249 -11.04 10.42 -17.46
N TRP A 250 -10.49 9.37 -16.83
CA TRP A 250 -10.01 8.15 -17.47
C TRP A 250 -10.68 6.92 -16.82
N PRO A 251 -11.92 6.58 -17.18
CA PRO A 251 -12.68 5.52 -16.54
C PRO A 251 -12.04 4.15 -16.77
N LEU A 252 -12.29 3.23 -15.81
CA LEU A 252 -11.93 1.81 -16.00
C LEU A 252 -12.69 1.26 -17.20
N ALA A 253 -12.05 0.39 -17.97
CA ALA A 253 -12.77 -0.41 -18.94
C ALA A 253 -13.90 -1.19 -18.25
N PRO A 254 -15.08 -1.32 -18.88
CA PRO A 254 -16.13 -2.20 -18.36
C PRO A 254 -15.56 -3.58 -18.09
N ARG A 255 -15.90 -4.19 -16.95
CA ARG A 255 -15.58 -5.60 -16.74
C ARG A 255 -16.37 -6.39 -17.79
N SER A 256 -15.66 -7.15 -18.62
CA SER A 256 -16.29 -8.24 -19.35
C SER A 256 -16.72 -9.28 -18.33
N ASP A 257 -18.02 -9.49 -18.19
CA ASP A 257 -18.62 -10.56 -17.37
C ASP A 257 -18.17 -11.95 -17.84
#